data_ed2a26003e4f79a7c02cb3f5d08a7979
#
_entry.id   ed2a26003e4f79a7c02cb3f5d08a7979
#
_cell.length_a   1.000
_cell.length_b   1.000
_cell.length_c   1.000
_cell.angle_alpha   90.00
_cell.angle_beta   90.00
_cell.angle_gamma   90.00
#
_symmetry.space_group_name_H-M   'P 1'
#
loop_
_entity.id
_entity.type
_entity.pdbx_description
1 polymer ?
#
loop_
_entity_poly.entity_id
_entity_poly.type
_entity_poly.pdbx_seq_one_letter_code
_entity_poly.pdbx_strand_id
1 'polypeptide(L)'
;MRQKPTVLAREIVASSRLFRVEELQLRFANGVERTYERLVGKGVGYGAVMIVALADAEHVLLVEEYCAGTDDYQLSLPKGLIEPGEDVLAAAERELKEEAGFGARQLEHLAELSLSPGYMSQKIQVVLARDLYPESLPGDEPEPLRVDRVNLRELSSLAQHPQFSEGRALAALYLARDLLTQRGDFAL
;
A
#
# COMPACT_ATOMS: atom_id res chain seq x y z
N MET A 1 14.07 24.94 -8.97
CA MET A 1 12.97 23.95 -8.98
C MET A 1 12.02 24.27 -10.13
N ARG A 2 11.43 23.26 -10.78
CA ARG A 2 10.38 23.50 -11.78
C ARG A 2 9.13 24.05 -11.09
N GLN A 3 8.52 25.09 -11.68
CA GLN A 3 7.26 25.65 -11.21
C GLN A 3 6.11 24.69 -11.57
N LYS A 4 5.23 24.42 -10.60
CA LYS A 4 4.01 23.65 -10.85
C LYS A 4 3.10 24.44 -11.79
N PRO A 5 2.31 23.78 -12.67
CA PRO A 5 1.32 24.45 -13.49
C PRO A 5 0.24 25.07 -12.61
N THR A 6 -0.32 26.18 -13.10
CA THR A 6 -1.50 26.82 -12.49
C THR A 6 -2.75 26.02 -12.86
N VAL A 7 -3.56 25.68 -11.86
CA VAL A 7 -4.88 25.09 -12.08
C VAL A 7 -5.86 26.18 -12.46
N LEU A 8 -6.40 26.13 -13.66
CA LEU A 8 -7.38 27.10 -14.17
C LEU A 8 -8.81 26.70 -13.80
N ALA A 9 -9.11 25.39 -13.90
CA ALA A 9 -10.41 24.82 -13.55
C ALA A 9 -10.26 23.41 -13.03
N ARG A 10 -11.25 22.97 -12.25
CA ARG A 10 -11.43 21.59 -11.75
C ARG A 10 -12.90 21.20 -11.87
N GLU A 11 -13.16 20.01 -12.37
CA GLU A 11 -14.51 19.48 -12.48
C GLU A 11 -14.52 17.98 -12.23
N ILE A 12 -15.54 17.46 -11.54
CA ILE A 12 -15.79 16.01 -11.45
C ILE A 12 -16.61 15.60 -12.67
N VAL A 13 -15.98 14.98 -13.63
CA VAL A 13 -16.60 14.60 -14.92
C VAL A 13 -17.25 13.22 -14.86
N ALA A 14 -16.87 12.36 -13.91
CA ALA A 14 -17.52 11.08 -13.67
C ALA A 14 -17.42 10.68 -12.19
N SER A 15 -18.42 9.94 -11.73
CA SER A 15 -18.46 9.44 -10.34
C SER A 15 -19.19 8.10 -10.28
N SER A 16 -18.61 7.15 -9.55
CA SER A 16 -19.22 5.87 -9.18
C SER A 16 -19.27 5.73 -7.66
N ARG A 17 -19.66 4.56 -7.14
CA ARG A 17 -19.61 4.28 -5.70
C ARG A 17 -18.18 4.45 -5.15
N LEU A 18 -17.17 3.97 -5.88
CA LEU A 18 -15.76 3.92 -5.43
C LEU A 18 -14.91 5.03 -6.04
N PHE A 19 -15.09 5.36 -7.30
CA PHE A 19 -14.20 6.24 -8.06
C PHE A 19 -14.82 7.60 -8.37
N ARG A 20 -13.97 8.62 -8.46
CA ARG A 20 -14.26 9.92 -9.06
C ARG A 20 -13.17 10.24 -10.08
N VAL A 21 -13.59 10.69 -11.26
CA VAL A 21 -12.69 11.23 -12.28
C VAL A 21 -12.78 12.75 -12.18
N GLU A 22 -11.65 13.38 -11.88
CA GLU A 22 -11.50 14.85 -11.85
C GLU A 22 -10.75 15.30 -13.10
N GLU A 23 -11.37 16.19 -13.87
CA GLU A 23 -10.72 16.91 -14.95
C GLU A 23 -10.03 18.16 -14.40
N LEU A 24 -8.81 18.45 -14.88
CA LEU A 24 -7.99 19.59 -14.51
C LEU A 24 -7.59 20.34 -15.77
N GLN A 25 -7.93 21.61 -15.86
CA GLN A 25 -7.37 22.52 -16.87
C GLN A 25 -6.13 23.20 -16.28
N LEU A 26 -4.97 22.95 -16.87
CA LEU A 26 -3.68 23.38 -16.36
C LEU A 26 -2.98 24.30 -17.34
N ARG A 27 -2.38 25.41 -16.83
CA ARG A 27 -1.46 26.27 -17.57
C ARG A 27 -0.05 26.09 -17.03
N PHE A 28 0.86 25.69 -17.92
CA PHE A 28 2.28 25.52 -17.59
C PHE A 28 3.03 26.87 -17.65
N ALA A 29 4.23 26.93 -17.05
CA ALA A 29 5.05 28.14 -16.99
C ALA A 29 5.43 28.71 -18.36
N ASN A 30 5.45 27.87 -19.41
CA ASN A 30 5.67 28.28 -20.80
C ASN A 30 4.40 28.77 -21.52
N GLY A 31 3.28 28.94 -20.80
CA GLY A 31 1.99 29.37 -21.35
C GLY A 31 1.16 28.28 -22.01
N VAL A 32 1.67 27.06 -22.16
CA VAL A 32 0.91 25.96 -22.77
C VAL A 32 -0.19 25.50 -21.84
N GLU A 33 -1.41 25.36 -22.35
CA GLU A 33 -2.55 24.81 -21.61
C GLU A 33 -2.80 23.37 -22.03
N ARG A 34 -3.19 22.52 -21.05
CA ARG A 34 -3.56 21.11 -21.25
C ARG A 34 -4.64 20.71 -20.25
N THR A 35 -5.49 19.81 -20.72
CA THR A 35 -6.46 19.12 -19.88
C THR A 35 -5.89 17.78 -19.44
N TYR A 36 -6.04 17.46 -18.14
CA TYR A 36 -5.67 16.19 -17.54
C TYR A 36 -6.86 15.59 -16.81
N GLU A 37 -6.96 14.29 -16.81
CA GLU A 37 -7.88 13.57 -15.94
C GLU A 37 -7.11 12.80 -14.89
N ARG A 38 -7.71 12.68 -13.69
CA ARG A 38 -7.15 11.85 -12.63
C ARG A 38 -8.23 11.20 -11.78
N LEU A 39 -7.90 10.04 -11.23
CA LEU A 39 -8.71 9.40 -10.20
C LEU A 39 -8.41 10.04 -8.85
N VAL A 40 -9.46 10.46 -8.17
CA VAL A 40 -9.37 11.05 -6.82
C VAL A 40 -10.24 10.25 -5.86
N GLY A 41 -9.80 10.15 -4.59
CA GLY A 41 -10.60 9.56 -3.52
C GLY A 41 -11.82 10.41 -3.16
N LYS A 42 -12.80 9.83 -2.49
CA LYS A 42 -14.03 10.51 -2.06
C LYS A 42 -13.84 11.44 -0.86
N GLY A 43 -12.70 11.46 -0.21
CA GLY A 43 -12.44 12.28 0.98
C GLY A 43 -11.02 12.84 1.01
N VAL A 44 -10.83 13.90 1.80
CA VAL A 44 -9.52 14.45 2.14
C VAL A 44 -8.96 13.62 3.30
N GLY A 45 -7.74 13.07 3.13
CA GLY A 45 -6.99 12.49 4.26
C GLY A 45 -7.08 11.00 4.46
N TYR A 46 -7.77 10.26 3.59
CA TYR A 46 -7.75 8.81 3.67
C TYR A 46 -6.56 8.26 2.87
N GLY A 47 -5.52 7.88 3.58
CA GLY A 47 -4.43 7.07 3.08
C GLY A 47 -4.76 5.59 3.23
N ALA A 48 -3.85 4.76 2.74
CA ALA A 48 -3.84 3.34 3.05
C ALA A 48 -2.51 3.00 3.72
N VAL A 49 -2.48 1.92 4.48
CA VAL A 49 -1.27 1.35 5.06
C VAL A 49 -1.02 -0.03 4.46
N MET A 50 0.25 -0.40 4.32
CA MET A 50 0.73 -1.70 3.89
C MET A 50 1.82 -2.15 4.87
N ILE A 51 1.73 -3.38 5.35
CA ILE A 51 2.53 -3.85 6.47
C ILE A 51 3.50 -4.94 6.02
N VAL A 52 4.81 -4.69 6.13
CA VAL A 52 5.83 -5.72 6.04
C VAL A 52 5.99 -6.33 7.43
N ALA A 53 5.26 -7.41 7.69
CA ALA A 53 5.22 -8.07 8.99
C ALA A 53 6.23 -9.22 9.03
N LEU A 54 7.30 -9.07 9.84
CA LEU A 54 8.31 -10.11 10.02
C LEU A 54 7.81 -11.18 11.00
N ALA A 55 7.53 -12.37 10.48
CA ALA A 55 7.20 -13.54 11.29
C ALA A 55 8.39 -14.03 12.11
N ASP A 56 9.58 -13.86 11.56
CA ASP A 56 10.89 -14.14 12.19
C ASP A 56 11.98 -13.32 11.47
N ALA A 57 13.27 -13.64 11.70
CA ALA A 57 14.40 -12.91 11.12
C ALA A 57 14.49 -13.00 9.58
N GLU A 58 13.83 -13.98 8.96
CA GLU A 58 13.98 -14.24 7.51
C GLU A 58 12.64 -14.26 6.76
N HIS A 59 11.51 -14.38 7.45
CA HIS A 59 10.21 -14.56 6.82
C HIS A 59 9.26 -13.39 7.09
N VAL A 60 8.50 -13.04 6.05
CA VAL A 60 7.39 -12.08 6.11
C VAL A 60 6.06 -12.81 5.94
N LEU A 61 5.00 -12.22 6.48
CA LEU A 61 3.62 -12.66 6.25
C LEU A 61 3.10 -12.03 4.96
N LEU A 62 2.48 -12.86 4.12
CA LEU A 62 1.64 -12.45 3.01
C LEU A 62 0.21 -12.93 3.26
N VAL A 63 -0.74 -12.22 2.68
CA VAL A 63 -2.16 -12.61 2.65
C VAL A 63 -2.60 -12.88 1.23
N GLU A 64 -3.49 -13.85 1.04
CA GLU A 64 -4.14 -14.11 -0.24
C GLU A 64 -5.57 -13.58 -0.17
N GLU A 65 -5.89 -12.66 -1.10
CA GLU A 65 -7.17 -11.95 -1.17
C GLU A 65 -7.68 -11.95 -2.61
N TYR A 66 -9.02 -12.05 -2.81
CA TYR A 66 -9.63 -11.88 -4.12
C TYR A 66 -9.56 -10.42 -4.57
N CYS A 67 -8.90 -10.19 -5.69
CA CYS A 67 -8.74 -8.86 -6.28
C CYS A 67 -9.62 -8.69 -7.53
N ALA A 68 -10.71 -7.96 -7.41
CA ALA A 68 -11.65 -7.71 -8.52
C ALA A 68 -10.99 -7.05 -9.75
N GLY A 69 -9.86 -6.37 -9.58
CA GLY A 69 -9.12 -5.74 -10.68
C GLY A 69 -8.39 -6.75 -11.58
N THR A 70 -8.03 -7.91 -11.05
CA THR A 70 -7.38 -9.02 -11.78
C THR A 70 -8.33 -10.18 -12.01
N ASP A 71 -9.54 -10.16 -11.40
CA ASP A 71 -10.52 -11.24 -11.39
C ASP A 71 -9.91 -12.57 -10.91
N ASP A 72 -9.03 -12.48 -9.88
CA ASP A 72 -8.30 -13.64 -9.34
C ASP A 72 -7.84 -13.36 -7.90
N TYR A 73 -7.48 -14.43 -7.19
CA TYR A 73 -6.79 -14.33 -5.90
C TYR A 73 -5.36 -13.88 -6.09
N GLN A 74 -4.95 -12.90 -5.30
CA GLN A 74 -3.61 -12.32 -5.34
C GLN A 74 -2.95 -12.41 -3.97
N LEU A 75 -1.66 -12.73 -3.98
CA LEU A 75 -0.79 -12.59 -2.81
C LEU A 75 -0.35 -11.15 -2.66
N SER A 76 -0.45 -10.60 -1.47
CA SER A 76 0.01 -9.26 -1.13
C SER A 76 0.48 -9.18 0.32
N LEU A 77 1.01 -8.05 0.69
CA LEU A 77 1.21 -7.70 2.10
C LEU A 77 -0.14 -7.33 2.72
N PRO A 78 -0.34 -7.59 4.04
CA PRO A 78 -1.48 -7.03 4.78
C PRO A 78 -1.58 -5.52 4.57
N LYS A 79 -2.78 -5.00 4.32
CA LYS A 79 -3.00 -3.60 3.94
C LYS A 79 -4.45 -3.20 4.10
N GLY A 80 -4.69 -1.96 4.45
CA GLY A 80 -6.04 -1.45 4.48
C GLY A 80 -6.13 0.07 4.58
N LEU A 81 -7.30 0.60 4.82
CA LEU A 81 -7.54 2.03 4.89
C LEU A 81 -7.15 2.59 6.25
N ILE A 82 -6.53 3.76 6.26
CA ILE A 82 -6.34 4.54 7.48
C ILE A 82 -7.65 5.27 7.77
N GLU A 83 -8.25 5.04 8.92
CA GLU A 83 -9.50 5.69 9.32
C GLU A 83 -9.32 7.19 9.60
N PRO A 84 -10.41 7.99 9.55
CA PRO A 84 -10.34 9.41 9.83
C PRO A 84 -9.79 9.72 11.22
N GLY A 85 -8.63 10.38 11.27
CA GLY A 85 -7.97 10.75 12.53
C GLY A 85 -7.14 9.64 13.17
N GLU A 86 -7.06 8.47 12.53
CA GLU A 86 -6.22 7.37 12.96
C GLU A 86 -4.74 7.65 12.65
N ASP A 87 -3.86 7.27 13.56
CA ASP A 87 -2.42 7.28 13.34
C ASP A 87 -1.99 6.14 12.41
N VAL A 88 -0.98 6.37 11.58
CA VAL A 88 -0.50 5.39 10.58
C VAL A 88 -0.05 4.07 11.24
N LEU A 89 0.63 4.12 12.38
CA LEU A 89 1.12 2.92 13.05
C LEU A 89 -0.03 2.18 13.75
N ALA A 90 -1.02 2.91 14.28
CA ALA A 90 -2.23 2.32 14.84
C ALA A 90 -3.07 1.61 13.77
N ALA A 91 -3.24 2.23 12.58
CA ALA A 91 -3.88 1.60 11.43
C ALA A 91 -3.13 0.33 11.00
N ALA A 92 -1.79 0.38 10.94
CA ALA A 92 -0.98 -0.79 10.59
C ALA A 92 -1.17 -1.95 11.57
N GLU A 93 -1.23 -1.66 12.87
CA GLU A 93 -1.45 -2.70 13.87
C GLU A 93 -2.86 -3.28 13.79
N ARG A 94 -3.88 -2.45 13.58
CA ARG A 94 -5.27 -2.87 13.42
C ARG A 94 -5.42 -3.79 12.20
N GLU A 95 -4.98 -3.35 11.03
CA GLU A 95 -5.05 -4.14 9.77
C GLU A 95 -4.29 -5.47 9.88
N LEU A 96 -3.11 -5.47 10.53
CA LEU A 96 -2.35 -6.69 10.75
C LEU A 96 -3.11 -7.70 11.63
N LYS A 97 -3.85 -7.24 12.63
CA LYS A 97 -4.69 -8.08 13.48
C LYS A 97 -5.93 -8.60 12.74
N GLU A 98 -6.54 -7.79 11.90
CA GLU A 98 -7.71 -8.12 11.10
C GLU A 98 -7.36 -9.13 10.00
N GLU A 99 -6.34 -8.87 9.19
CA GLU A 99 -6.01 -9.67 8.02
C GLU A 99 -5.10 -10.87 8.31
N ALA A 100 -4.16 -10.75 9.24
CA ALA A 100 -3.15 -11.78 9.48
C ALA A 100 -3.23 -12.44 10.87
N GLY A 101 -4.04 -11.92 11.79
CA GLY A 101 -4.20 -12.48 13.13
C GLY A 101 -3.02 -12.22 14.07
N PHE A 102 -2.25 -11.16 13.84
CA PHE A 102 -1.10 -10.79 14.66
C PHE A 102 -1.11 -9.30 15.00
N GLY A 103 -0.72 -8.97 16.23
CA GLY A 103 -0.25 -7.63 16.58
C GLY A 103 1.29 -7.56 16.50
N ALA A 104 1.86 -6.36 16.61
CA ALA A 104 3.30 -6.14 16.61
C ALA A 104 3.73 -5.21 17.74
N ARG A 105 4.82 -5.56 18.45
CA ARG A 105 5.37 -4.70 19.53
C ARG A 105 6.26 -3.59 18.99
N GLN A 106 6.74 -3.73 17.76
CA GLN A 106 7.61 -2.76 17.11
C GLN A 106 7.04 -2.44 15.73
N LEU A 107 6.65 -1.18 15.55
CA LEU A 107 6.14 -0.65 14.29
C LEU A 107 7.00 0.54 13.87
N GLU A 108 7.42 0.57 12.61
CA GLU A 108 8.26 1.61 12.05
C GLU A 108 7.77 2.01 10.66
N HIS A 109 7.52 3.30 10.45
CA HIS A 109 7.18 3.83 9.12
C HIS A 109 8.43 3.80 8.23
N LEU A 110 8.34 3.15 7.06
CA LEU A 110 9.44 3.02 6.11
C LEU A 110 9.37 4.02 4.96
N ALA A 111 8.22 4.14 4.33
CA ALA A 111 8.07 4.93 3.11
C ALA A 111 6.61 5.27 2.81
N GLU A 112 6.42 6.26 1.95
CA GLU A 112 5.15 6.54 1.27
C GLU A 112 5.31 6.22 -0.22
N LEU A 113 4.46 5.35 -0.76
CA LEU A 113 4.50 4.92 -2.15
C LEU A 113 3.24 5.35 -2.90
N SER A 114 3.42 5.70 -4.18
CA SER A 114 2.33 5.96 -5.12
C SER A 114 2.11 4.75 -6.02
N LEU A 115 0.86 4.47 -6.42
CA LEU A 115 0.57 3.41 -7.40
C LEU A 115 0.81 3.90 -8.83
N SER A 116 0.12 4.95 -9.24
CA SER A 116 0.16 5.48 -10.61
C SER A 116 0.12 7.02 -10.56
N PRO A 117 1.24 7.69 -10.22
CA PRO A 117 1.26 9.13 -9.96
C PRO A 117 0.90 9.99 -11.17
N GLY A 118 0.89 9.42 -12.38
CA GLY A 118 0.47 10.12 -13.59
C GLY A 118 -1.03 10.45 -13.62
N TYR A 119 -1.87 9.64 -12.95
CA TYR A 119 -3.34 9.81 -12.97
C TYR A 119 -4.05 9.37 -11.69
N MET A 120 -3.35 8.94 -10.66
CA MET A 120 -3.93 8.60 -9.36
C MET A 120 -3.30 9.45 -8.26
N SER A 121 -4.13 9.97 -7.37
CA SER A 121 -3.66 10.71 -6.20
C SER A 121 -3.42 9.83 -4.98
N GLN A 122 -3.82 8.55 -5.04
CA GLN A 122 -3.72 7.61 -3.92
C GLN A 122 -2.27 7.30 -3.57
N LYS A 123 -1.98 7.27 -2.28
CA LYS A 123 -0.71 6.87 -1.70
C LYS A 123 -0.93 5.81 -0.64
N ILE A 124 0.09 5.02 -0.38
CA ILE A 124 0.10 4.02 0.67
C ILE A 124 1.31 4.22 1.58
N GLN A 125 1.09 4.13 2.89
CA GLN A 125 2.14 4.19 3.90
C GLN A 125 2.68 2.79 4.13
N VAL A 126 3.98 2.59 4.01
CA VAL A 126 4.62 1.30 4.26
C VAL A 126 5.14 1.27 5.67
N VAL A 127 4.75 0.26 6.44
CA VAL A 127 5.15 0.06 7.84
C VAL A 127 5.84 -1.30 7.98
N LEU A 128 6.99 -1.31 8.65
CA LEU A 128 7.66 -2.53 9.09
C LEU A 128 7.12 -2.91 10.48
N ALA A 129 6.63 -4.14 10.61
CA ALA A 129 6.16 -4.71 11.87
C ALA A 129 7.07 -5.85 12.31
N ARG A 130 7.53 -5.81 13.57
CA ARG A 130 8.42 -6.80 14.18
C ARG A 130 7.94 -7.19 15.58
N ASP A 131 8.48 -8.29 16.09
CA ASP A 131 8.09 -8.84 17.39
C ASP A 131 6.57 -9.09 17.45
N LEU A 132 6.13 -9.93 16.50
CA LEU A 132 4.71 -10.27 16.34
C LEU A 132 4.23 -11.10 17.52
N TYR A 133 2.97 -10.88 17.90
CA TYR A 133 2.26 -11.69 18.88
C TYR A 133 0.85 -12.04 18.37
N PRO A 134 0.32 -13.23 18.70
CA PRO A 134 -1.01 -13.65 18.26
C PRO A 134 -2.09 -12.75 18.86
N GLU A 135 -2.82 -12.05 18.02
CA GLU A 135 -4.02 -11.31 18.35
C GLU A 135 -4.82 -11.06 17.08
N SER A 136 -6.07 -11.51 17.03
CA SER A 136 -6.95 -11.36 15.89
C SER A 136 -8.11 -10.42 16.20
N LEU A 137 -8.44 -9.58 15.24
CA LEU A 137 -9.65 -8.75 15.25
C LEU A 137 -10.59 -9.22 14.13
N PRO A 138 -11.90 -8.95 14.23
CA PRO A 138 -12.81 -9.14 13.11
C PRO A 138 -12.45 -8.22 11.96
N GLY A 139 -12.17 -8.77 10.78
CA GLY A 139 -12.00 -8.03 9.53
C GLY A 139 -13.34 -7.78 8.83
N ASP A 140 -13.28 -7.05 7.72
CA ASP A 140 -14.43 -6.74 6.86
C ASP A 140 -14.40 -7.52 5.52
N GLU A 141 -13.42 -8.42 5.35
CA GLU A 141 -13.32 -9.28 4.19
C GLU A 141 -14.48 -10.28 4.15
N PRO A 142 -14.99 -10.61 2.93
CA PRO A 142 -16.13 -11.51 2.77
C PRO A 142 -15.82 -12.97 3.18
N GLU A 143 -14.55 -13.32 3.25
CA GLU A 143 -14.04 -14.65 3.66
C GLU A 143 -12.72 -14.52 4.41
N PRO A 144 -12.36 -15.52 5.25
CA PRO A 144 -11.07 -15.51 5.94
C PRO A 144 -9.89 -15.52 4.96
N LEU A 145 -8.94 -14.61 5.15
CA LEU A 145 -7.74 -14.57 4.34
C LEU A 145 -6.79 -15.73 4.66
N ARG A 146 -6.16 -16.30 3.64
CA ARG A 146 -5.07 -17.24 3.82
C ARG A 146 -3.78 -16.47 4.11
N VAL A 147 -3.07 -16.86 5.18
CA VAL A 147 -1.80 -16.26 5.56
C VAL A 147 -0.65 -17.20 5.23
N ASP A 148 0.28 -16.76 4.40
CA ASP A 148 1.47 -17.49 3.99
C ASP A 148 2.74 -16.83 4.56
N ARG A 149 3.80 -17.64 4.74
CA ARG A 149 5.14 -17.16 5.10
C ARG A 149 6.06 -17.27 3.91
N VAL A 150 6.74 -16.17 3.57
CA VAL A 150 7.68 -16.11 2.45
C VAL A 150 9.05 -15.65 2.94
N ASN A 151 10.09 -16.35 2.48
CA ASN A 151 11.47 -16.00 2.84
C ASN A 151 11.93 -14.77 2.04
N LEU A 152 12.50 -13.78 2.73
CA LEU A 152 13.03 -12.55 2.13
C LEU A 152 14.19 -12.81 1.13
N ARG A 153 14.84 -13.98 1.20
CA ARG A 153 15.85 -14.38 0.20
C ARG A 153 15.22 -14.76 -1.15
N GLU A 154 13.94 -15.12 -1.16
CA GLU A 154 13.23 -15.64 -2.32
C GLU A 154 12.43 -14.55 -3.08
N LEU A 155 12.64 -13.26 -2.79
CA LEU A 155 11.86 -12.17 -3.41
C LEU A 155 11.94 -12.17 -4.94
N SER A 156 13.05 -12.61 -5.53
CA SER A 156 13.18 -12.72 -6.99
C SER A 156 12.25 -13.78 -7.57
N SER A 157 12.06 -14.90 -6.86
CA SER A 157 11.12 -15.96 -7.25
C SER A 157 9.68 -15.52 -7.00
N LEU A 158 9.42 -14.87 -5.85
CA LEU A 158 8.11 -14.30 -5.54
C LEU A 158 7.67 -13.30 -6.60
N ALA A 159 8.56 -12.44 -7.09
CA ALA A 159 8.28 -11.46 -8.15
C ALA A 159 7.88 -12.10 -9.50
N GLN A 160 8.12 -13.39 -9.68
CA GLN A 160 7.72 -14.16 -10.86
C GLN A 160 6.48 -15.01 -10.60
N HIS A 161 5.97 -15.02 -9.36
CA HIS A 161 4.76 -15.76 -9.02
C HIS A 161 3.53 -15.10 -9.67
N PRO A 162 2.70 -15.86 -10.41
CA PRO A 162 1.58 -15.27 -11.18
C PRO A 162 0.55 -14.56 -10.30
N GLN A 163 0.38 -14.98 -9.05
CA GLN A 163 -0.52 -14.34 -8.10
C GLN A 163 0.13 -13.22 -7.28
N PHE A 164 1.39 -12.85 -7.52
CA PHE A 164 2.05 -11.75 -6.83
C PHE A 164 2.41 -10.64 -7.83
N SER A 165 1.44 -9.79 -8.14
CA SER A 165 1.57 -8.79 -9.22
C SER A 165 1.62 -7.34 -8.74
N GLU A 166 1.39 -7.07 -7.45
CA GLU A 166 1.36 -5.70 -6.93
C GLU A 166 2.76 -5.10 -6.76
N GLY A 167 3.11 -4.12 -7.61
CA GLY A 167 4.43 -3.47 -7.60
C GLY A 167 4.78 -2.75 -6.30
N ARG A 168 3.78 -2.22 -5.56
CA ARG A 168 4.02 -1.56 -4.25
C ARG A 168 4.42 -2.57 -3.18
N ALA A 169 3.77 -3.74 -3.15
CA ALA A 169 4.12 -4.83 -2.22
C ALA A 169 5.54 -5.31 -2.49
N LEU A 170 5.91 -5.51 -3.75
CA LEU A 170 7.28 -5.87 -4.13
C LEU A 170 8.29 -4.80 -3.71
N ALA A 171 8.00 -3.53 -3.97
CA ALA A 171 8.86 -2.41 -3.57
C ALA A 171 9.03 -2.35 -2.05
N ALA A 172 7.95 -2.52 -1.28
CA ALA A 172 7.96 -2.53 0.18
C ALA A 172 8.84 -3.65 0.73
N LEU A 173 8.74 -4.87 0.16
CA LEU A 173 9.57 -6.01 0.54
C LEU A 173 11.07 -5.77 0.29
N TYR A 174 11.42 -5.23 -0.88
CA TYR A 174 12.82 -4.88 -1.18
C TYR A 174 13.34 -3.77 -0.26
N LEU A 175 12.56 -2.72 0.00
CA LEU A 175 12.93 -1.65 0.94
C LEU A 175 13.18 -2.20 2.35
N ALA A 176 12.28 -3.05 2.84
CA ALA A 176 12.43 -3.66 4.16
C ALA A 176 13.67 -4.57 4.23
N ARG A 177 13.85 -5.45 3.25
CA ARG A 177 15.02 -6.33 3.17
C ARG A 177 16.35 -5.55 3.17
N ASP A 178 16.43 -4.52 2.33
CA ASP A 178 17.66 -3.71 2.21
C ASP A 178 17.93 -2.95 3.51
N LEU A 179 16.90 -2.40 4.16
CA LEU A 179 17.02 -1.76 5.48
C LEU A 179 17.52 -2.75 6.55
N LEU A 180 16.93 -3.94 6.63
CA LEU A 180 17.32 -4.98 7.58
C LEU A 180 18.76 -5.44 7.33
N THR A 181 19.17 -5.57 6.07
CA THR A 181 20.56 -5.90 5.70
C THR A 181 21.53 -4.81 6.14
N GLN A 182 21.20 -3.53 5.93
CA GLN A 182 22.03 -2.40 6.36
C GLN A 182 22.18 -2.32 7.88
N ARG A 183 21.16 -2.75 8.62
CA ARG A 183 21.18 -2.80 10.09
C ARG A 183 21.90 -4.04 10.64
N GLY A 184 22.19 -5.02 9.81
CA GLY A 184 22.73 -6.32 10.24
C GLY A 184 21.68 -7.27 10.83
N ASP A 185 20.41 -6.94 10.70
CA ASP A 185 19.27 -7.76 11.17
C ASP A 185 18.91 -8.88 10.17
N PHE A 186 19.43 -8.83 8.96
CA PHE A 186 19.22 -9.82 7.90
C PHE A 186 20.52 -9.99 7.07
N ALA A 187 20.87 -11.22 6.72
CA ALA A 187 21.98 -11.54 5.83
C ALA A 187 21.46 -12.12 4.50
N LEU A 188 21.90 -11.56 3.39
CA LEU A 188 21.64 -12.04 2.03
C LEU A 188 22.34 -13.38 1.75
#